data_cce1100dc6e63d5d48902892ebf53178
#
_entry.id   cce1100dc6e63d5d48902892ebf53178
#
_cell.length_a   1.000
_cell.length_b   1.000
_cell.length_c   1.000
_cell.angle_alpha   90.00
_cell.angle_beta   90.00
_cell.angle_gamma   90.00
#
_symmetry.space_group_name_H-M   'P 1'
#
loop_
_entity.id
_entity.type
_entity.pdbx_description
1 polymer ?
#
loop_
_entity_poly.entity_id
_entity_poly.type
_entity_poly.pdbx_seq_one_letter_code
_entity_poly.pdbx_strand_id
1 'polypeptide(L)'
;VKSLTLDENAGSVTVTVGIAENTQLTCPTCRKSCSVHDHRHRKWRHLDTCQFMTLVEADVPRVMCPEHGCQTLPVPWAGSGSRYTLLFESFVLSWLKISTVDAVRKQLKLSWNAVDGIMTRAVKRGLSRIKKPLSVRHMNVDEVAFKKGHRYITVVSDRDGRALALTDDRGTESLASYLRSLTDSQLLAIKTLSMDMNAGYIRAARIHLPNAVEKIAFDRFHVAKQLGEVVDKTRQNEHPHLPVESRRQAKGTRFLWQ
;
A
#
# COMPACT_ATOMS: atom_id res chain seq x y z
N VAL A 1 -12.27 -27.88 -17.80
CA VAL A 1 -10.86 -28.08 -18.26
C VAL A 1 -10.95 -28.82 -19.58
N LYS A 2 -10.21 -28.35 -20.61
CA LYS A 2 -10.11 -29.03 -21.93
C LYS A 2 -8.91 -29.97 -21.97
N SER A 3 -7.75 -29.50 -21.50
CA SER A 3 -6.52 -30.30 -21.48
C SER A 3 -5.61 -29.84 -20.34
N LEU A 4 -4.65 -30.70 -20.00
CA LEU A 4 -3.54 -30.44 -19.11
C LEU A 4 -2.27 -30.92 -19.81
N THR A 5 -1.27 -30.05 -19.94
CA THR A 5 0.00 -30.35 -20.59
C THR A 5 1.13 -30.09 -19.61
N LEU A 6 1.98 -31.07 -19.39
CA LEU A 6 3.21 -30.97 -18.63
C LEU A 6 4.38 -30.79 -19.62
N ASP A 7 5.18 -29.75 -19.38
CA ASP A 7 6.45 -29.53 -20.06
C ASP A 7 7.56 -29.58 -19.00
N GLU A 8 8.22 -30.76 -18.92
CA GLU A 8 9.29 -31.01 -17.96
C GLU A 8 10.53 -30.16 -18.26
N ASN A 9 10.82 -29.89 -19.53
CA ASN A 9 11.97 -29.10 -19.94
C ASN A 9 11.80 -27.62 -19.57
N ALA A 10 10.61 -27.09 -19.76
CA ALA A 10 10.26 -25.72 -19.33
C ALA A 10 9.92 -25.62 -17.84
N GLY A 11 9.78 -26.75 -17.13
CA GLY A 11 9.33 -26.78 -15.75
C GLY A 11 7.95 -26.17 -15.57
N SER A 12 7.01 -26.46 -16.48
CA SER A 12 5.70 -25.81 -16.49
C SER A 12 4.53 -26.78 -16.72
N VAL A 13 3.40 -26.45 -16.13
CA VAL A 13 2.10 -27.09 -16.36
C VAL A 13 1.15 -26.08 -16.96
N THR A 14 0.56 -26.41 -18.11
CA THR A 14 -0.45 -25.57 -18.74
C THR A 14 -1.81 -26.26 -18.65
N VAL A 15 -2.79 -25.54 -18.06
CA VAL A 15 -4.17 -25.95 -17.94
C VAL A 15 -4.98 -25.16 -18.94
N THR A 16 -5.46 -25.82 -19.99
CA THR A 16 -6.34 -25.20 -20.99
C THR A 16 -7.78 -25.31 -20.53
N VAL A 17 -8.45 -24.17 -20.42
CA VAL A 17 -9.85 -24.09 -20.03
C VAL A 17 -10.71 -23.50 -21.14
N GLY A 18 -11.98 -23.85 -21.16
CA GLY A 18 -12.94 -23.34 -22.12
C GLY A 18 -14.27 -23.05 -21.46
N ILE A 19 -15.15 -22.44 -22.21
CA ILE A 19 -16.55 -22.22 -21.82
C ILE A 19 -17.30 -23.52 -22.04
N ALA A 20 -18.22 -23.83 -21.15
CA ALA A 20 -19.11 -25.00 -21.34
C ALA A 20 -19.97 -24.82 -22.59
N GLU A 21 -20.25 -25.94 -23.27
CA GLU A 21 -21.13 -25.95 -24.43
C GLU A 21 -22.51 -25.35 -24.06
N ASN A 22 -23.13 -24.67 -25.00
CA ASN A 22 -24.43 -24.02 -24.85
C ASN A 22 -24.50 -22.88 -23.79
N THR A 23 -23.36 -22.37 -23.36
CA THR A 23 -23.37 -21.20 -22.48
C THR A 23 -23.81 -19.94 -23.22
N GLN A 24 -24.92 -19.34 -22.78
CA GLN A 24 -25.40 -18.07 -23.32
C GLN A 24 -24.46 -16.94 -22.90
N LEU A 25 -23.84 -16.26 -23.87
CA LEU A 25 -22.92 -15.17 -23.61
C LEU A 25 -23.67 -13.83 -23.57
N THR A 26 -23.31 -13.01 -22.59
CA THR A 26 -23.95 -11.72 -22.34
C THR A 26 -22.95 -10.59 -22.29
N CYS A 27 -23.38 -9.40 -22.68
CA CYS A 27 -22.57 -8.20 -22.52
C CYS A 27 -22.22 -7.97 -21.03
N PRO A 28 -20.94 -7.77 -20.66
CA PRO A 28 -20.56 -7.57 -19.27
C PRO A 28 -21.10 -6.27 -18.66
N THR A 29 -21.53 -5.32 -19.49
CA THR A 29 -22.05 -4.01 -19.06
C THR A 29 -23.56 -4.01 -18.89
N CYS A 30 -24.33 -4.34 -19.96
CA CYS A 30 -25.80 -4.30 -19.92
C CYS A 30 -26.45 -5.67 -19.73
N ARG A 31 -25.71 -6.78 -19.70
CA ARG A 31 -26.18 -8.17 -19.52
C ARG A 31 -27.10 -8.69 -20.62
N LYS A 32 -27.30 -7.94 -21.72
CA LYS A 32 -28.05 -8.43 -22.87
C LYS A 32 -27.29 -9.57 -23.55
N SER A 33 -28.03 -10.54 -24.05
CA SER A 33 -27.49 -11.65 -24.86
C SER A 33 -26.82 -11.10 -26.10
N CYS A 34 -25.63 -11.60 -26.43
CA CYS A 34 -24.83 -11.14 -27.54
C CYS A 34 -24.22 -12.34 -28.29
N SER A 35 -24.05 -12.17 -29.60
CA SER A 35 -23.31 -13.12 -30.42
C SER A 35 -21.80 -12.99 -30.18
N VAL A 36 -21.09 -14.10 -30.38
CA VAL A 36 -19.63 -14.10 -30.37
C VAL A 36 -19.12 -13.33 -31.60
N HIS A 37 -18.22 -12.39 -31.39
CA HIS A 37 -17.52 -11.71 -32.46
C HIS A 37 -16.28 -12.51 -32.88
N ASP A 38 -15.41 -12.82 -31.90
CA ASP A 38 -14.21 -13.64 -32.06
C ASP A 38 -13.69 -14.12 -30.69
N HIS A 39 -12.52 -14.73 -30.69
CA HIS A 39 -11.86 -15.21 -29.49
C HIS A 39 -10.46 -14.61 -29.39
N ARG A 40 -10.03 -14.29 -28.17
CA ARG A 40 -8.69 -13.82 -27.88
C ARG A 40 -7.96 -14.83 -27.00
N HIS A 41 -6.91 -15.45 -27.51
CA HIS A 41 -6.07 -16.34 -26.71
C HIS A 41 -5.36 -15.55 -25.60
N ARG A 42 -5.46 -16.06 -24.36
CA ARG A 42 -4.83 -15.46 -23.18
C ARG A 42 -4.26 -16.51 -22.24
N LYS A 43 -3.15 -16.13 -21.56
CA LYS A 43 -2.50 -16.96 -20.53
C LYS A 43 -2.40 -16.16 -19.23
N TRP A 44 -2.54 -16.88 -18.11
CA TRP A 44 -2.41 -16.34 -16.76
C TRP A 44 -1.50 -17.23 -15.93
N ARG A 45 -0.55 -16.62 -15.24
CA ARG A 45 0.21 -17.30 -14.21
C ARG A 45 -0.70 -17.65 -13.04
N HIS A 46 -0.61 -18.90 -12.60
CA HIS A 46 -1.32 -19.45 -11.44
C HIS A 46 -0.33 -19.87 -10.35
N LEU A 47 -0.82 -20.34 -9.21
CA LEU A 47 -0.01 -20.96 -8.17
C LEU A 47 0.71 -22.17 -8.73
N ASP A 48 1.97 -22.36 -8.37
CA ASP A 48 2.77 -23.48 -8.83
C ASP A 48 2.22 -24.82 -8.32
N THR A 49 2.22 -25.80 -9.18
CA THR A 49 1.78 -27.17 -8.86
C THR A 49 3.00 -28.06 -8.83
N CYS A 50 3.30 -28.70 -7.68
CA CYS A 50 4.47 -29.57 -7.52
C CYS A 50 5.78 -28.91 -8.00
N GLN A 51 5.99 -27.62 -7.69
CA GLN A 51 7.12 -26.78 -8.11
C GLN A 51 7.17 -26.45 -9.61
N PHE A 52 6.27 -26.98 -10.44
CA PHE A 52 6.10 -26.56 -11.82
C PHE A 52 5.35 -25.24 -11.91
N MET A 53 5.83 -24.35 -12.77
CA MET A 53 5.15 -23.11 -13.08
C MET A 53 3.81 -23.39 -13.73
N THR A 54 2.71 -23.05 -13.07
CA THR A 54 1.37 -23.31 -13.59
C THR A 54 0.82 -22.12 -14.37
N LEU A 55 0.38 -22.40 -15.60
CA LEU A 55 -0.28 -21.46 -16.50
C LEU A 55 -1.71 -21.90 -16.74
N VAL A 56 -2.65 -20.99 -16.63
CA VAL A 56 -4.03 -21.18 -17.11
C VAL A 56 -4.15 -20.47 -18.44
N GLU A 57 -4.62 -21.16 -19.48
CA GLU A 57 -4.86 -20.54 -20.78
C GLU A 57 -6.30 -20.76 -21.25
N ALA A 58 -6.82 -19.81 -22.00
CA ALA A 58 -8.14 -19.88 -22.59
C ALA A 58 -8.26 -18.98 -23.82
N ASP A 59 -9.12 -19.41 -24.74
CA ASP A 59 -9.63 -18.56 -25.81
C ASP A 59 -10.84 -17.81 -25.27
N VAL A 60 -10.62 -16.57 -24.86
CA VAL A 60 -11.62 -15.71 -24.23
C VAL A 60 -12.49 -15.08 -25.34
N PRO A 61 -13.81 -15.30 -25.34
CA PRO A 61 -14.66 -14.71 -26.35
C PRO A 61 -14.78 -13.19 -26.19
N ARG A 62 -14.88 -12.53 -27.31
CA ARG A 62 -15.37 -11.16 -27.41
C ARG A 62 -16.76 -11.19 -28.01
N VAL A 63 -17.66 -10.44 -27.41
CA VAL A 63 -19.06 -10.39 -27.84
C VAL A 63 -19.38 -9.03 -28.45
N MET A 64 -20.26 -9.02 -29.46
CA MET A 64 -20.72 -7.79 -30.10
C MET A 64 -22.01 -7.33 -29.42
N CYS A 65 -21.94 -6.24 -28.68
CA CYS A 65 -23.10 -5.61 -28.07
C CYS A 65 -23.57 -4.42 -28.94
N PRO A 66 -24.86 -4.30 -29.25
CA PRO A 66 -25.38 -3.17 -30.02
C PRO A 66 -25.15 -1.81 -29.35
N GLU A 67 -25.14 -1.76 -28.00
CA GLU A 67 -24.98 -0.53 -27.21
C GLU A 67 -23.53 -0.25 -26.82
N HIS A 68 -22.71 -1.29 -26.59
CA HIS A 68 -21.38 -1.15 -26.04
C HIS A 68 -20.26 -1.61 -26.99
N GLY A 69 -20.61 -1.99 -28.22
CA GLY A 69 -19.65 -2.49 -29.20
C GLY A 69 -19.00 -3.81 -28.80
N CYS A 70 -17.78 -4.04 -29.31
CA CYS A 70 -17.05 -5.27 -29.04
C CYS A 70 -16.49 -5.29 -27.60
N GLN A 71 -16.95 -6.25 -26.79
CA GLN A 71 -16.57 -6.41 -25.38
C GLN A 71 -15.90 -7.75 -25.13
N THR A 72 -14.75 -7.76 -24.46
CA THR A 72 -14.10 -9.00 -24.00
C THR A 72 -14.79 -9.50 -22.73
N LEU A 73 -15.18 -10.76 -22.70
CA LEU A 73 -15.79 -11.32 -21.50
C LEU A 73 -14.82 -11.42 -20.34
N PRO A 74 -15.25 -11.11 -19.11
CA PRO A 74 -14.44 -11.31 -17.92
C PRO A 74 -14.26 -12.81 -17.66
N VAL A 75 -13.10 -13.18 -17.13
CA VAL A 75 -12.85 -14.55 -16.65
C VAL A 75 -12.96 -14.58 -15.13
N PRO A 76 -13.48 -15.66 -14.52
CA PRO A 76 -13.73 -15.69 -13.07
C PRO A 76 -12.43 -15.76 -12.23
N TRP A 77 -11.33 -16.21 -12.83
CA TRP A 77 -10.08 -16.41 -12.11
C TRP A 77 -9.08 -15.24 -12.17
N ALA A 78 -9.35 -14.20 -12.96
CA ALA A 78 -8.41 -13.08 -13.11
C ALA A 78 -9.13 -11.74 -13.22
N GLY A 79 -8.52 -10.68 -12.67
CA GLY A 79 -8.99 -9.31 -12.86
C GLY A 79 -8.80 -8.82 -14.30
N SER A 80 -9.55 -7.80 -14.69
CA SER A 80 -9.43 -7.18 -16.01
C SER A 80 -7.99 -6.70 -16.25
N GLY A 81 -7.43 -7.03 -17.42
CA GLY A 81 -6.06 -6.67 -17.81
C GLY A 81 -4.95 -7.43 -17.08
N SER A 82 -5.23 -8.24 -16.07
CA SER A 82 -4.23 -9.03 -15.36
C SER A 82 -3.72 -10.20 -16.20
N ARG A 83 -2.43 -10.52 -16.06
CA ARG A 83 -1.79 -11.76 -16.53
C ARG A 83 -1.57 -12.76 -15.39
N TYR A 84 -2.21 -12.53 -14.25
CA TYR A 84 -2.12 -13.34 -13.04
C TYR A 84 -3.51 -13.71 -12.58
N THR A 85 -3.66 -14.92 -12.06
CA THR A 85 -4.91 -15.31 -11.41
C THR A 85 -5.07 -14.58 -10.06
N LEU A 86 -6.29 -14.41 -9.59
CA LEU A 86 -6.56 -13.78 -8.29
C LEU A 86 -5.90 -14.53 -7.14
N LEU A 87 -5.82 -15.86 -7.22
CA LEU A 87 -5.12 -16.68 -6.23
C LEU A 87 -3.62 -16.41 -6.24
N PHE A 88 -3.00 -16.32 -7.42
CA PHE A 88 -1.58 -15.97 -7.51
C PHE A 88 -1.32 -14.54 -7.01
N GLU A 89 -2.16 -13.56 -7.37
CA GLU A 89 -2.05 -12.20 -6.81
C GLU A 89 -2.16 -12.19 -5.28
N SER A 90 -3.09 -12.97 -4.72
CA SER A 90 -3.25 -13.10 -3.27
C SER A 90 -2.02 -13.70 -2.61
N PHE A 91 -1.41 -14.70 -3.23
CA PHE A 91 -0.17 -15.32 -2.77
C PHE A 91 1.01 -14.34 -2.78
N VAL A 92 1.19 -13.59 -3.87
CA VAL A 92 2.20 -12.52 -3.94
C VAL A 92 2.01 -11.50 -2.81
N LEU A 93 0.77 -11.07 -2.58
CA LEU A 93 0.45 -10.12 -1.51
C LEU A 93 0.73 -10.68 -0.11
N SER A 94 0.53 -11.98 0.13
CA SER A 94 0.88 -12.59 1.41
C SER A 94 2.39 -12.55 1.68
N TRP A 95 3.21 -12.78 0.67
CA TRP A 95 4.66 -12.64 0.77
C TRP A 95 5.12 -11.20 0.98
N LEU A 96 4.47 -10.23 0.31
CA LEU A 96 4.79 -8.80 0.47
C LEU A 96 4.48 -8.25 1.87
N LYS A 97 3.67 -8.93 2.67
CA LYS A 97 3.43 -8.56 4.07
C LYS A 97 4.61 -8.88 5.01
N ILE A 98 5.45 -9.82 4.63
CA ILE A 98 6.52 -10.36 5.49
C ILE A 98 7.91 -10.25 4.86
N SER A 99 8.01 -9.77 3.62
CA SER A 99 9.27 -9.72 2.89
C SER A 99 9.35 -8.48 1.99
N THR A 100 10.57 -8.14 1.55
CA THR A 100 10.78 -7.01 0.64
C THR A 100 10.29 -7.32 -0.77
N VAL A 101 9.93 -6.27 -1.52
CA VAL A 101 9.52 -6.40 -2.94
C VAL A 101 10.59 -7.12 -3.76
N ASP A 102 11.88 -6.82 -3.53
CA ASP A 102 12.99 -7.45 -4.27
C ASP A 102 13.11 -8.95 -3.97
N ALA A 103 12.97 -9.36 -2.72
CA ALA A 103 12.98 -10.76 -2.33
C ALA A 103 11.80 -11.51 -2.96
N VAL A 104 10.60 -10.95 -2.89
CA VAL A 104 9.39 -11.56 -3.47
C VAL A 104 9.51 -11.72 -4.99
N ARG A 105 9.95 -10.67 -5.70
CA ARG A 105 10.10 -10.77 -7.16
C ARG A 105 11.13 -11.82 -7.58
N LYS A 106 12.26 -11.93 -6.86
CA LYS A 106 13.29 -12.96 -7.12
C LYS A 106 12.75 -14.35 -6.87
N GLN A 107 12.13 -14.56 -5.71
CA GLN A 107 11.56 -15.85 -5.31
C GLN A 107 10.49 -16.36 -6.28
N LEU A 108 9.59 -15.47 -6.72
CA LEU A 108 8.47 -15.80 -7.59
C LEU A 108 8.76 -15.59 -9.09
N LYS A 109 10.01 -15.24 -9.42
CA LYS A 109 10.47 -14.96 -10.81
C LYS A 109 9.59 -13.91 -11.51
N LEU A 110 9.31 -12.80 -10.80
CA LEU A 110 8.50 -11.68 -11.28
C LEU A 110 9.37 -10.46 -11.65
N SER A 111 8.90 -9.65 -12.58
CA SER A 111 9.46 -8.33 -12.81
C SER A 111 8.96 -7.32 -11.76
N TRP A 112 9.67 -6.19 -11.60
CA TRP A 112 9.22 -5.07 -10.77
C TRP A 112 7.82 -4.59 -11.18
N ASN A 113 7.60 -4.38 -12.47
CA ASN A 113 6.30 -3.93 -13.01
C ASN A 113 5.18 -4.95 -12.74
N ALA A 114 5.52 -6.24 -12.68
CA ALA A 114 4.55 -7.28 -12.34
C ALA A 114 4.08 -7.15 -10.89
N VAL A 115 5.02 -7.00 -9.95
CA VAL A 115 4.70 -6.83 -8.52
C VAL A 115 3.96 -5.51 -8.29
N ASP A 116 4.44 -4.41 -8.86
CA ASP A 116 3.77 -3.10 -8.78
C ASP A 116 2.33 -3.16 -9.31
N GLY A 117 2.12 -3.77 -10.48
CA GLY A 117 0.79 -3.96 -11.04
C GLY A 117 -0.15 -4.79 -10.15
N ILE A 118 0.37 -5.83 -9.48
CA ILE A 118 -0.39 -6.64 -8.52
C ILE A 118 -0.78 -5.79 -7.31
N MET A 119 0.17 -5.05 -6.73
CA MET A 119 -0.07 -4.15 -5.60
C MET A 119 -1.10 -3.07 -5.95
N THR A 120 -0.93 -2.41 -7.07
CA THR A 120 -1.85 -1.36 -7.55
C THR A 120 -3.28 -1.89 -7.70
N ARG A 121 -3.46 -3.07 -8.31
CA ARG A 121 -4.79 -3.68 -8.43
C ARG A 121 -5.38 -4.06 -7.08
N ALA A 122 -4.55 -4.55 -6.15
CA ALA A 122 -4.98 -4.90 -4.80
C ALA A 122 -5.46 -3.67 -4.03
N VAL A 123 -4.70 -2.58 -4.06
CA VAL A 123 -5.07 -1.29 -3.44
C VAL A 123 -6.39 -0.77 -4.03
N LYS A 124 -6.52 -0.73 -5.36
CA LYS A 124 -7.77 -0.31 -6.02
C LYS A 124 -8.98 -1.15 -5.57
N ARG A 125 -8.82 -2.48 -5.51
CA ARG A 125 -9.89 -3.37 -5.00
C ARG A 125 -10.19 -3.14 -3.52
N GLY A 126 -9.18 -2.87 -2.70
CA GLY A 126 -9.34 -2.53 -1.29
C GLY A 126 -10.13 -1.24 -1.12
N LEU A 127 -9.73 -0.17 -1.79
CA LEU A 127 -10.39 1.13 -1.75
C LEU A 127 -11.84 1.08 -2.21
N SER A 128 -12.15 0.33 -3.29
CA SER A 128 -13.52 0.19 -3.79
C SER A 128 -14.49 -0.54 -2.82
N ARG A 129 -13.96 -1.27 -1.84
CA ARG A 129 -14.74 -1.96 -0.81
C ARG A 129 -15.06 -1.09 0.39
N ILE A 130 -14.39 0.05 0.54
CA ILE A 130 -14.63 1.00 1.62
C ILE A 130 -15.90 1.79 1.27
N LYS A 131 -17.04 1.34 1.79
CA LYS A 131 -18.37 1.92 1.47
C LYS A 131 -18.76 3.12 2.33
N LYS A 132 -18.09 3.37 3.45
CA LYS A 132 -18.41 4.47 4.38
C LYS A 132 -17.12 5.21 4.76
N PRO A 133 -17.16 6.54 4.88
CA PRO A 133 -16.06 7.27 5.48
C PRO A 133 -15.84 6.74 6.90
N LEU A 134 -14.61 6.30 7.18
CA LEU A 134 -14.23 5.80 8.50
C LEU A 134 -14.28 6.97 9.49
N SER A 135 -15.05 6.83 10.56
CA SER A 135 -14.93 7.71 11.73
C SER A 135 -13.74 7.23 12.55
N VAL A 136 -12.64 7.97 12.50
CA VAL A 136 -11.41 7.62 13.18
C VAL A 136 -11.26 8.45 14.44
N ARG A 137 -11.08 7.80 15.59
CA ARG A 137 -10.92 8.47 16.89
C ARG A 137 -9.47 8.82 17.22
N HIS A 138 -8.55 7.99 16.77
CA HIS A 138 -7.12 8.13 17.05
C HIS A 138 -6.37 8.08 15.73
N MET A 139 -5.64 9.13 15.43
CA MET A 139 -4.89 9.29 14.19
C MET A 139 -3.42 9.51 14.50
N ASN A 140 -2.58 8.99 13.62
CA ASN A 140 -1.15 9.25 13.61
C ASN A 140 -0.77 9.95 12.32
N VAL A 141 0.13 10.90 12.41
CA VAL A 141 0.71 11.61 11.27
C VAL A 141 2.22 11.46 11.36
N ASP A 142 2.80 10.95 10.29
CA ASP A 142 4.24 10.73 10.19
C ASP A 142 4.73 11.07 8.78
N GLU A 143 6.03 11.24 8.62
CA GLU A 143 6.65 11.50 7.33
C GLU A 143 7.57 10.37 6.90
N VAL A 144 7.53 10.04 5.62
CA VAL A 144 8.42 9.05 5.01
C VAL A 144 9.20 9.68 3.88
N ALA A 145 10.53 9.61 3.96
CA ALA A 145 11.40 9.99 2.86
C ALA A 145 11.39 8.87 1.80
N PHE A 146 10.95 9.15 0.58
CA PHE A 146 10.83 8.13 -0.47
C PHE A 146 11.83 8.26 -1.63
N LYS A 147 12.57 9.39 -1.69
CA LYS A 147 13.62 9.63 -2.70
C LYS A 147 14.80 10.39 -2.12
N LYS A 148 15.99 10.20 -2.71
CA LYS A 148 17.15 11.07 -2.46
C LYS A 148 16.77 12.52 -2.80
N GLY A 149 17.26 13.50 -2.01
CA GLY A 149 16.95 14.92 -2.18
C GLY A 149 15.75 15.40 -1.34
N HIS A 150 15.53 14.80 -0.17
CA HIS A 150 14.54 15.24 0.81
C HIS A 150 13.09 15.33 0.27
N ARG A 151 12.70 14.38 -0.57
CA ARG A 151 11.29 14.24 -0.97
C ARG A 151 10.57 13.38 0.05
N TYR A 152 9.56 13.97 0.65
CA TYR A 152 8.76 13.34 1.70
C TYR A 152 7.33 13.13 1.24
N ILE A 153 6.69 12.16 1.84
CA ILE A 153 5.23 12.01 1.85
C ILE A 153 4.75 12.02 3.29
N THR A 154 3.65 12.68 3.54
CA THR A 154 2.94 12.61 4.81
C THR A 154 2.00 11.42 4.79
N VAL A 155 2.10 10.58 5.78
CA VAL A 155 1.23 9.41 5.98
C VAL A 155 0.31 9.71 7.15
N VAL A 156 -1.00 9.68 6.90
CA VAL A 156 -2.00 9.71 7.95
C VAL A 156 -2.53 8.31 8.14
N SER A 157 -2.50 7.80 9.37
CA SER A 157 -2.95 6.45 9.70
C SER A 157 -3.87 6.43 10.90
N ASP A 158 -4.64 5.35 11.07
CA ASP A 158 -5.38 5.08 12.30
C ASP A 158 -4.48 4.40 13.36
N ARG A 159 -5.05 4.13 14.53
CA ARG A 159 -4.37 3.47 15.64
C ARG A 159 -3.83 2.08 15.28
N ASP A 160 -4.50 1.38 14.37
CA ASP A 160 -4.16 0.02 13.95
C ASP A 160 -3.13 0.00 12.81
N GLY A 161 -2.60 1.19 12.42
CA GLY A 161 -1.62 1.36 11.34
C GLY A 161 -2.21 1.31 9.94
N ARG A 162 -3.53 1.42 9.79
CA ARG A 162 -4.15 1.51 8.47
C ARG A 162 -3.92 2.91 7.90
N ALA A 163 -3.33 3.00 6.72
CA ALA A 163 -3.18 4.26 6.02
C ALA A 163 -4.57 4.82 5.61
N LEU A 164 -4.85 6.04 6.06
CA LEU A 164 -6.07 6.80 5.76
C LEU A 164 -5.85 7.75 4.59
N ALA A 165 -4.68 8.39 4.55
CA ALA A 165 -4.25 9.27 3.47
C ALA A 165 -2.74 9.24 3.28
N LEU A 166 -2.34 9.52 2.05
CA LEU A 166 -0.98 9.80 1.64
C LEU A 166 -1.00 11.13 0.90
N THR A 167 -0.23 12.09 1.37
CA THR A 167 -0.13 13.42 0.75
C THR A 167 1.32 13.77 0.48
N ASP A 168 1.55 14.52 -0.58
CA ASP A 168 2.88 14.96 -0.94
C ASP A 168 3.42 15.94 0.10
N ASP A 169 4.77 15.95 0.24
CA ASP A 169 5.50 16.84 1.12
C ASP A 169 5.26 16.60 2.64
N ARG A 170 5.85 17.45 3.49
CA ARG A 170 5.75 17.45 4.97
C ARG A 170 5.40 18.82 5.54
N GLY A 171 4.75 19.65 4.72
CA GLY A 171 4.36 21.00 5.08
C GLY A 171 2.99 21.07 5.75
N THR A 172 2.57 22.30 6.05
CA THR A 172 1.24 22.55 6.62
C THR A 172 0.14 22.03 5.71
N GLU A 173 0.27 22.19 4.40
CA GLU A 173 -0.73 21.81 3.42
C GLU A 173 -0.94 20.31 3.32
N SER A 174 0.11 19.51 3.53
CA SER A 174 -0.01 18.04 3.45
C SER A 174 -1.00 17.47 4.47
N LEU A 175 -1.00 17.93 5.72
CA LEU A 175 -2.00 17.53 6.70
C LEU A 175 -3.32 18.29 6.52
N ALA A 176 -3.26 19.59 6.20
CA ALA A 176 -4.45 20.43 6.03
C ALA A 176 -5.36 19.92 4.91
N SER A 177 -4.81 19.46 3.78
CA SER A 177 -5.60 18.89 2.68
C SER A 177 -6.44 17.70 3.11
N TYR A 178 -5.88 16.81 3.92
CA TYR A 178 -6.61 15.67 4.47
C TYR A 178 -7.67 16.11 5.48
N LEU A 179 -7.34 16.98 6.44
CA LEU A 179 -8.32 17.44 7.44
C LEU A 179 -9.51 18.14 6.78
N ARG A 180 -9.29 18.94 5.74
CA ARG A 180 -10.38 19.59 4.97
C ARG A 180 -11.25 18.59 4.19
N SER A 181 -10.75 17.41 3.90
CA SER A 181 -11.56 16.37 3.25
C SER A 181 -12.52 15.64 4.17
N LEU A 182 -12.37 15.84 5.49
CA LEU A 182 -13.22 15.25 6.51
C LEU A 182 -14.47 16.14 6.75
N THR A 183 -15.57 15.50 7.10
CA THR A 183 -16.78 16.21 7.54
C THR A 183 -16.62 16.73 8.97
N ASP A 184 -17.41 17.72 9.37
CA ASP A 184 -17.38 18.26 10.74
C ASP A 184 -17.61 17.17 11.78
N SER A 185 -18.52 16.23 11.51
CA SER A 185 -18.79 15.12 12.41
C SER A 185 -17.57 14.17 12.56
N GLN A 186 -16.78 13.99 11.50
CA GLN A 186 -15.54 13.22 11.56
C GLN A 186 -14.45 13.96 12.33
N LEU A 187 -14.29 15.27 12.11
CA LEU A 187 -13.34 16.12 12.84
C LEU A 187 -13.65 16.14 14.34
N LEU A 188 -14.93 16.25 14.72
CA LEU A 188 -15.37 16.19 16.11
C LEU A 188 -15.12 14.82 16.75
N ALA A 189 -15.24 13.74 15.99
CA ALA A 189 -15.00 12.38 16.47
C ALA A 189 -13.52 12.08 16.78
N ILE A 190 -12.57 12.85 16.23
CA ILE A 190 -11.15 12.70 16.51
C ILE A 190 -10.88 13.08 17.97
N LYS A 191 -10.34 12.14 18.73
CA LYS A 191 -9.96 12.33 20.14
C LYS A 191 -8.47 12.61 20.31
N THR A 192 -7.64 12.02 19.45
CA THR A 192 -6.18 12.13 19.53
C THR A 192 -5.59 12.22 18.13
N LEU A 193 -4.67 13.14 17.94
CA LEU A 193 -3.85 13.29 16.76
C LEU A 193 -2.38 13.23 17.19
N SER A 194 -1.77 12.05 17.02
CA SER A 194 -0.35 11.83 17.34
C SER A 194 0.52 12.27 16.16
N MET A 195 1.58 13.02 16.44
CA MET A 195 2.50 13.53 15.42
C MET A 195 3.88 13.80 16.02
N ASP A 196 4.86 14.02 15.15
CA ASP A 196 6.11 14.64 15.56
C ASP A 196 5.92 16.15 15.89
N MET A 197 6.95 16.81 16.39
CA MET A 197 6.91 18.24 16.72
C MET A 197 7.08 19.15 15.47
N ASN A 198 6.61 18.72 14.30
CA ASN A 198 6.64 19.50 13.08
C ASN A 198 5.72 20.70 13.17
N ALA A 199 6.26 21.90 13.04
CA ALA A 199 5.51 23.15 13.12
C ALA A 199 4.40 23.26 12.06
N GLY A 200 4.60 22.64 10.87
CA GLY A 200 3.61 22.59 9.79
C GLY A 200 2.38 21.78 10.20
N TYR A 201 2.57 20.61 10.79
CA TYR A 201 1.47 19.75 11.24
C TYR A 201 0.71 20.36 12.41
N ILE A 202 1.44 20.95 13.38
CA ILE A 202 0.82 21.65 14.51
C ILE A 202 -0.06 22.81 14.00
N ARG A 203 0.44 23.58 13.03
CA ARG A 203 -0.33 24.68 12.42
C ARG A 203 -1.57 24.16 11.71
N ALA A 204 -1.46 23.12 10.88
CA ALA A 204 -2.59 22.53 10.18
C ALA A 204 -3.65 22.02 11.16
N ALA A 205 -3.24 21.30 12.21
CA ALA A 205 -4.15 20.81 13.24
C ALA A 205 -4.87 21.95 13.96
N ARG A 206 -4.15 23.00 14.37
CA ARG A 206 -4.77 24.16 15.06
C ARG A 206 -5.79 24.89 14.21
N ILE A 207 -5.62 24.94 12.89
CA ILE A 207 -6.54 25.62 11.98
C ILE A 207 -7.79 24.77 11.69
N HIS A 208 -7.63 23.46 11.52
CA HIS A 208 -8.68 22.61 10.96
C HIS A 208 -9.29 21.62 11.95
N LEU A 209 -8.65 21.35 13.09
CA LEU A 209 -9.17 20.39 14.06
C LEU A 209 -9.79 21.12 15.27
N PRO A 210 -11.07 20.92 15.57
CA PRO A 210 -11.69 21.49 16.79
C PRO A 210 -10.97 21.02 18.05
N ASN A 211 -10.67 21.93 18.97
CA ASN A 211 -9.94 21.68 20.23
C ASN A 211 -8.58 21.00 20.02
N ALA A 212 -7.86 21.42 18.97
CA ALA A 212 -6.59 20.78 18.56
C ALA A 212 -5.57 20.67 19.70
N VAL A 213 -5.46 21.69 20.57
CA VAL A 213 -4.48 21.72 21.67
C VAL A 213 -4.66 20.55 22.64
N GLU A 214 -5.90 20.16 22.89
CA GLU A 214 -6.24 19.05 23.79
C GLU A 214 -6.08 17.68 23.10
N LYS A 215 -6.10 17.65 21.78
CA LYS A 215 -6.07 16.44 20.95
C LYS A 215 -4.70 16.09 20.43
N ILE A 216 -3.78 17.07 20.32
CA ILE A 216 -2.41 16.81 19.84
C ILE A 216 -1.64 16.04 20.90
N ALA A 217 -1.05 14.92 20.49
CA ALA A 217 -0.10 14.14 21.26
C ALA A 217 1.21 14.05 20.47
N PHE A 218 2.33 14.35 21.12
CA PHE A 218 3.62 14.21 20.46
C PHE A 218 4.14 12.79 20.57
N ASP A 219 4.78 12.31 19.50
CA ASP A 219 5.40 11.00 19.47
C ASP A 219 6.50 10.94 20.53
N ARG A 220 6.39 9.93 21.39
CA ARG A 220 7.32 9.69 22.50
C ARG A 220 8.75 9.50 22.04
N PHE A 221 9.00 8.88 20.88
CA PHE A 221 10.33 8.71 20.33
C PHE A 221 10.97 10.05 20.00
N HIS A 222 10.23 10.96 19.34
CA HIS A 222 10.73 12.27 18.97
C HIS A 222 10.98 13.16 20.21
N VAL A 223 10.14 13.06 21.23
CA VAL A 223 10.36 13.75 22.52
C VAL A 223 11.64 13.25 23.19
N ALA A 224 11.81 11.93 23.31
CA ALA A 224 13.00 11.32 23.90
C ALA A 224 14.27 11.69 23.12
N LYS A 225 14.22 11.67 21.80
CA LYS A 225 15.33 12.08 20.93
C LYS A 225 15.75 13.54 21.18
N GLN A 226 14.79 14.47 21.25
CA GLN A 226 15.11 15.88 21.53
C GLN A 226 15.71 16.08 22.92
N LEU A 227 15.18 15.37 23.93
CA LEU A 227 15.78 15.40 25.27
C LEU A 227 17.22 14.90 25.25
N GLY A 228 17.49 13.77 24.57
CA GLY A 228 18.85 13.25 24.40
C GLY A 228 19.79 14.23 23.68
N GLU A 229 19.30 14.94 22.66
CA GLU A 229 20.08 15.97 21.96
C GLU A 229 20.41 17.16 22.86
N VAL A 230 19.46 17.61 23.69
CA VAL A 230 19.71 18.70 24.68
C VAL A 230 20.73 18.28 25.70
N VAL A 231 20.62 17.08 26.28
CA VAL A 231 21.55 16.52 27.23
C VAL A 231 22.98 16.43 26.61
N ASP A 232 23.09 15.91 25.37
CA ASP A 232 24.39 15.81 24.70
C ASP A 232 24.99 17.17 24.38
N LYS A 233 24.22 18.16 23.97
CA LYS A 233 24.66 19.54 23.78
C LYS A 233 25.16 20.16 25.08
N THR A 234 24.41 20.00 26.17
CA THR A 234 24.81 20.49 27.49
C THR A 234 26.15 19.87 27.92
N ARG A 235 26.26 18.54 27.78
CA ARG A 235 27.50 17.81 28.05
C ARG A 235 28.68 18.36 27.21
N GLN A 236 28.47 18.61 25.93
CA GLN A 236 29.51 19.16 25.03
C GLN A 236 29.93 20.57 25.44
N ASN A 237 28.96 21.41 25.80
CA ASN A 237 29.22 22.79 26.22
C ASN A 237 29.96 22.85 27.56
N GLU A 238 29.60 21.99 28.51
CA GLU A 238 30.21 21.94 29.83
C GLU A 238 31.60 21.25 29.84
N HIS A 239 31.84 20.34 28.91
CA HIS A 239 33.09 19.56 28.85
C HIS A 239 34.37 20.41 28.91
N PRO A 240 34.52 21.58 28.24
CA PRO A 240 35.70 22.44 28.35
C PRO A 240 35.89 23.07 29.73
N HIS A 241 34.80 23.19 30.49
CA HIS A 241 34.81 23.84 31.82
C HIS A 241 35.07 22.85 32.98
N LEU A 242 35.05 21.54 32.70
CA LEU A 242 35.29 20.50 33.70
C LEU A 242 36.77 20.41 34.06
N PRO A 243 37.13 20.03 35.30
CA PRO A 243 38.51 19.66 35.70
C PRO A 243 39.05 18.53 34.79
N VAL A 244 40.38 18.49 34.62
CA VAL A 244 41.06 17.54 33.70
C VAL A 244 40.69 16.08 33.98
N GLU A 245 40.58 15.70 35.23
CA GLU A 245 40.17 14.35 35.69
C GLU A 245 38.74 14.01 35.21
N SER A 246 37.80 14.92 35.46
CA SER A 246 36.38 14.77 35.06
C SER A 246 36.20 14.77 33.55
N ARG A 247 37.02 15.48 32.76
CA ARG A 247 37.00 15.42 31.29
C ARG A 247 37.33 14.03 30.77
N ARG A 248 38.30 13.35 31.39
CA ARG A 248 38.66 11.97 31.01
C ARG A 248 37.51 11.01 31.25
N GLN A 249 36.82 11.12 32.39
CA GLN A 249 35.66 10.29 32.74
C GLN A 249 34.45 10.58 31.87
N ALA A 250 34.25 11.83 31.46
CA ALA A 250 33.13 12.23 30.58
C ALA A 250 33.33 11.85 29.09
N LYS A 251 34.57 11.46 28.69
CA LYS A 251 34.87 11.08 27.32
C LYS A 251 34.24 9.73 26.98
N GLY A 252 33.39 9.68 25.92
CA GLY A 252 32.74 8.48 25.48
C GLY A 252 31.42 8.14 26.19
N THR A 253 30.97 8.99 27.13
CA THR A 253 29.76 8.73 27.93
C THR A 253 28.43 9.16 27.28
N ARG A 254 28.43 9.51 25.97
CA ARG A 254 27.25 10.01 25.26
C ARG A 254 26.02 9.12 25.51
N PHE A 255 26.20 7.81 25.44
CA PHE A 255 25.11 6.85 25.55
C PHE A 255 24.72 6.46 27.00
N LEU A 256 25.41 6.98 28.00
CA LEU A 256 25.05 6.80 29.41
C LEU A 256 23.97 7.77 29.88
N TRP A 257 23.63 8.77 29.04
CA TRP A 257 22.74 9.88 29.36
C TRP A 257 21.44 9.85 28.53
N GLN A 258 21.27 8.81 27.71
CA GLN A 258 20.11 8.64 26.80
C GLN A 258 19.13 7.60 27.28
#